data_3d56525a1da68792550be0212ce81e07
#
_entry.id   3d56525a1da68792550be0212ce81e07
#
_cell.length_a   1.000
_cell.length_b   1.000
_cell.length_c   1.000
_cell.angle_alpha   90.00
_cell.angle_beta   90.00
_cell.angle_gamma   90.00
#
_symmetry.space_group_name_H-M   'P 1'
#
loop_
_entity.id
_entity.type
_entity.pdbx_description
1 polymer ?
#
loop_
_entity_poly.entity_id
_entity_poly.type
_entity_poly.pdbx_seq_one_letter_code
_entity_poly.pdbx_strand_id
1 'polypeptide(L)' 'MFKCHVCGNTSARSERVNEVFTIETRRVLVENVPAQVCDRCGEPTFSRQTAEQVRQLLHGKRRPSKTVPLDVFALV' A
#
# COMPACT_ATOMS: atom_id res chain seq x y z
N MET A 1 8.19 -11.43 -14.32
CA MET A 1 7.25 -10.78 -15.25
C MET A 1 6.02 -10.29 -14.50
N PHE A 2 5.60 -9.06 -14.74
CA PHE A 2 4.42 -8.51 -14.09
C PHE A 2 3.14 -9.07 -14.72
N LYS A 3 2.18 -9.39 -13.86
CA LYS A 3 0.82 -9.69 -14.29
C LYS A 3 -0.13 -9.19 -13.21
N CYS A 4 -1.04 -8.29 -13.59
CA CYS A 4 -1.99 -7.72 -12.64
C CYS A 4 -2.99 -8.79 -12.18
N HIS A 5 -3.11 -8.95 -10.87
CA HIS A 5 -4.04 -9.94 -10.30
C HIS A 5 -5.50 -9.50 -10.34
N VAL A 6 -5.75 -8.25 -10.72
CA VAL A 6 -7.11 -7.71 -10.82
C VAL A 6 -7.62 -7.78 -12.25
N CYS A 7 -6.87 -7.25 -13.22
CA CYS A 7 -7.34 -7.17 -14.60
C CYS A 7 -6.55 -8.04 -15.58
N GLY A 8 -5.46 -8.67 -15.14
CA GLY A 8 -4.66 -9.54 -15.98
C GLY A 8 -3.70 -8.83 -16.93
N ASN A 9 -3.64 -7.51 -16.90
CA ASN A 9 -2.72 -6.76 -17.75
C ASN A 9 -1.27 -7.07 -17.39
N THR A 10 -0.41 -7.06 -18.40
CA THR A 10 1.02 -7.40 -18.20
C THR A 10 1.94 -6.19 -18.22
N SER A 11 1.40 -5.00 -18.33
CA SER A 11 2.17 -3.77 -18.37
C SER A 11 1.97 -2.96 -17.09
N ALA A 12 3.08 -2.51 -16.50
CA ALA A 12 3.05 -1.75 -15.26
C ALA A 12 4.18 -0.72 -15.28
N ARG A 13 4.03 0.30 -14.46
CA ARG A 13 5.05 1.30 -14.23
C ARG A 13 5.49 1.27 -12.77
N SER A 14 6.74 1.64 -12.51
CA SER A 14 7.26 1.74 -11.15
C SER A 14 6.89 3.10 -10.58
N GLU A 15 6.24 3.11 -9.42
CA GLU A 15 5.87 4.35 -8.73
C GLU A 15 6.02 4.16 -7.24
N ARG A 16 6.08 5.29 -6.52
CA ARG A 16 5.96 5.29 -5.07
C ARG A 16 4.54 5.70 -4.73
N VAL A 17 3.87 4.88 -3.93
CA VAL A 17 2.47 5.10 -3.60
C VAL A 17 2.29 5.21 -2.10
N ASN A 18 1.18 5.83 -1.71
CA ASN A 18 0.75 5.88 -0.32
C ASN A 18 -0.36 4.85 -0.15
N GLU A 19 -0.20 3.95 0.80
CA GLU A 19 -1.12 2.84 0.95
C GLU A 19 -1.57 2.69 2.39
N VAL A 20 -2.85 2.40 2.59
CA VAL A 20 -3.40 2.16 3.92
C VAL A 20 -3.33 0.67 4.22
N PHE A 21 -2.71 0.34 5.34
CA PHE A 21 -2.62 -1.04 5.82
C PHE A 21 -3.43 -1.18 7.10
N THR A 22 -4.08 -2.33 7.26
CA THR A 22 -4.83 -2.63 8.47
C THR A 22 -4.02 -3.63 9.30
N ILE A 23 -3.71 -3.24 10.53
CA ILE A 23 -3.00 -4.09 11.48
C ILE A 23 -3.89 -4.26 12.69
N GLU A 24 -4.34 -5.49 12.90
CA GLU A 24 -5.32 -5.79 13.95
C GLU A 24 -6.56 -4.92 13.75
N THR A 25 -6.79 -3.93 14.62
CA THR A 25 -7.93 -3.02 14.49
C THR A 25 -7.52 -1.62 14.04
N ARG A 26 -6.21 -1.42 13.78
CA ARG A 26 -5.68 -0.11 13.41
C ARG A 26 -5.50 0.02 11.91
N ARG A 27 -5.80 1.19 11.40
CA ARG A 27 -5.49 1.56 10.02
C ARG A 27 -4.32 2.51 10.03
N VAL A 28 -3.33 2.23 9.18
CA VAL A 28 -2.08 2.98 9.15
C VAL A 28 -1.79 3.35 7.70
N LEU A 29 -1.49 4.63 7.46
CA LEU A 29 -1.05 5.08 6.14
C LEU A 29 0.46 5.01 6.07
N VAL A 30 0.98 4.29 5.08
CA VAL A 30 2.41 4.23 4.81
C VAL A 30 2.67 4.99 3.52
N GLU A 31 3.55 5.98 3.58
CA GLU A 31 3.88 6.82 2.43
C GLU A 31 5.13 6.33 1.73
N ASN A 32 5.24 6.63 0.44
CA ASN A 32 6.43 6.38 -0.38
C ASN A 32 6.77 4.89 -0.50
N VAL A 33 5.77 4.05 -0.65
CA VAL A 33 5.97 2.61 -0.80
C VAL A 33 6.25 2.30 -2.27
N PRO A 34 7.40 1.70 -2.60
CA PRO A 34 7.67 1.32 -3.99
C PRO A 34 6.68 0.27 -4.47
N ALA A 35 6.14 0.47 -5.66
CA ALA A 35 5.12 -0.43 -6.20
C ALA A 35 5.23 -0.52 -7.72
N GLN A 36 4.71 -1.62 -8.26
CA GLN A 36 4.42 -1.75 -9.68
C GLN A 36 2.94 -1.45 -9.86
N VAL A 37 2.64 -0.37 -10.55
CA VAL A 37 1.25 0.07 -10.72
C VAL A 37 0.78 -0.33 -12.12
N CYS A 38 -0.31 -1.09 -12.18
CA CYS A 38 -0.87 -1.55 -13.44
C CYS A 38 -1.23 -0.36 -14.33
N ASP A 39 -0.77 -0.40 -15.58
CA ASP A 39 -1.03 0.68 -16.52
C ASP A 39 -2.49 0.77 -16.93
N ARG A 40 -3.25 -0.30 -16.72
CA ARG A 40 -4.63 -0.36 -17.14
C ARG A 40 -5.61 0.00 -16.03
N CYS A 41 -5.50 -0.65 -14.87
CA CYS A 41 -6.47 -0.46 -13.78
C CYS A 41 -5.93 0.35 -12.61
N GLY A 42 -4.62 0.64 -12.58
CA GLY A 42 -4.02 1.41 -11.51
C GLY A 42 -3.77 0.64 -10.22
N GLU A 43 -3.96 -0.68 -10.23
CA GLU A 43 -3.76 -1.49 -9.03
C GLU A 43 -2.27 -1.58 -8.68
N PRO A 44 -1.87 -1.23 -7.45
CA PRO A 44 -0.49 -1.38 -7.04
C PRO A 44 -0.18 -2.82 -6.64
N THR A 45 1.03 -3.26 -6.98
CA THR A 45 1.55 -4.57 -6.57
C THR A 45 2.89 -4.34 -5.90
N PHE A 46 3.09 -4.96 -4.74
CA PHE A 46 4.31 -4.80 -3.96
C PHE A 46 5.15 -6.06 -4.05
N SER A 47 6.47 -5.89 -4.13
CA SER A 47 7.37 -7.03 -4.08
C SER A 47 7.35 -7.65 -2.69
N ARG A 48 7.81 -8.91 -2.60
CA ARG A 48 7.94 -9.59 -1.30
C ARG A 48 8.84 -8.78 -0.36
N GLN A 49 9.94 -8.26 -0.90
CA GLN A 49 10.88 -7.47 -0.10
C GLN A 49 10.22 -6.21 0.44
N THR A 50 9.48 -5.50 -0.40
CA THR A 50 8.77 -4.28 0.03
C THR A 50 7.71 -4.61 1.07
N ALA A 51 6.93 -5.66 0.84
CA ALA A 51 5.90 -6.07 1.79
C ALA A 51 6.52 -6.43 3.15
N GLU A 52 7.67 -7.09 3.15
CA GLU A 52 8.37 -7.43 4.38
C GLU A 52 8.88 -6.19 5.11
N GLN A 53 9.41 -5.22 4.36
CA GLN A 53 9.85 -3.96 4.96
C GLN A 53 8.69 -3.20 5.61
N VAL A 54 7.55 -3.17 4.97
CA VAL A 54 6.36 -2.54 5.53
C VAL A 54 5.91 -3.27 6.78
N ARG A 55 5.88 -4.61 6.72
CA ARG A 55 5.49 -5.40 7.87
C ARG A 55 6.40 -5.13 9.08
N GLN A 56 7.71 -5.10 8.87
CA GLN A 56 8.66 -4.81 9.95
C GLN A 56 8.48 -3.41 10.50
N LEU A 57 8.24 -2.44 9.62
CA LEU A 57 8.01 -1.06 10.04
C LEU A 57 6.79 -0.96 10.95
N LEU A 58 5.70 -1.63 10.61
CA LEU A 58 4.43 -1.49 11.32
C LEU A 58 4.37 -2.34 12.59
N HIS A 59 5.10 -3.45 12.64
CA HIS A 59 5.15 -4.32 13.82
C HIS A 59 6.33 -3.99 14.75
N GLY A 60 7.18 -3.06 14.34
CA GLY A 60 8.31 -2.62 15.15
C GLY A 60 7.90 -1.62 16.22
N LYS A 61 8.89 -1.13 16.96
CA LYS A 61 8.66 -0.16 18.03
C LYS A 61 8.75 1.29 17.55
N ARG A 62 8.76 1.51 16.25
CA ARG A 62 8.86 2.85 15.69
C ARG A 62 7.54 3.59 15.89
N ARG A 63 7.65 4.87 16.15
CA ARG A 63 6.49 5.74 16.26
C ARG A 63 6.17 6.31 14.88
N PRO A 64 4.89 6.61 14.60
CA PRO A 64 4.56 7.26 13.33
C PRO A 64 5.21 8.64 13.26
N SER A 65 5.58 9.07 12.05
CA SER A 65 6.16 10.39 11.84
C SER A 65 5.15 11.50 12.06
N LYS A 66 3.87 11.19 11.84
CA LYS A 66 2.78 12.14 12.11
C LYS A 66 1.48 11.36 12.23
N THR A 67 0.49 11.99 12.84
CA THR A 67 -0.85 11.45 12.94
C THR A 67 -1.81 12.44 12.31
N VAL A 68 -2.70 11.96 11.43
CA VAL A 68 -3.66 12.81 10.75
C VAL A 68 -5.09 12.38 11.08
N PRO A 69 -6.03 13.33 11.14
CA PRO A 69 -7.43 12.97 11.32
C PRO A 69 -7.98 12.30 10.05
N LEU A 70 -8.95 11.44 10.22
CA LEU A 70 -9.57 10.71 9.12
C LEU A 70 -11.07 10.93 9.16
N ASP A 71 -11.61 11.57 8.12
CA ASP A 71 -13.05 11.73 7.99
C ASP A 71 -13.68 10.42 7.58
N VAL A 72 -14.79 10.08 8.20
CA VAL A 72 -15.48 8.81 7.94
C VAL A 72 -16.90 9.12 7.53
N PHE A 73 -17.30 8.61 6.37
CA PHE A 73 -18.65 8.71 5.86
C PHE A 73 -19.24 7.31 5.76
N ALA A 74 -20.51 7.18 5.96
CA ALA A 74 -21.21 5.92 5.81
C ALA A 74 -22.33 6.05 4.81
N LEU A 75 -22.48 5.04 3.96
CA LEU A 75 -23.66 4.92 3.10
C LEU A 75 -24.71 4.15 3.88
N VAL A 76 -25.84 4.81 4.12
CA VAL A 76 -26.91 4.23 4.93
C VAL A 76 -28.16 4.07 4.11
#